data_625eff02ba6f76b0f8e0b91e8c85d36b
#
_entry.id   625eff02ba6f76b0f8e0b91e8c85d36b
#
_cell.length_a   1.000
_cell.length_b   1.000
_cell.length_c   1.000
_cell.angle_alpha   90.00
_cell.angle_beta   90.00
_cell.angle_gamma   90.00
#
_symmetry.space_group_name_H-M   'P 1'
#
loop_
_entity.id
_entity.type
_entity.pdbx_description
1 polymer ?
#
loop_
_entity_poly.entity_id
_entity_poly.type
_entity_poly.pdbx_seq_one_letter_code
_entity_poly.pdbx_strand_id
1 'polypeptide(L)'
;MRDGDIITLDYEGRTDGELFDTTLEAVAKADDVHEEGHLYEPITVIIGEGRLVPGLDAALKKATGGEASEATLPPDEAYGQRDPKLIETMSRKRFDRACPDAKGYSGEELEIEGRHAHLVAIYGSRVRVDFNQHLAGKELIFKFTVKSKVTKADAKVVALFNMEYQSGEDPEVALKGKHAEITLPDRCKFDPAWFQAKYRVVAALRKHTDLEEIMFVESYEGTKPEPKKEKKKPAKKKAKKAAGKKRAAPKKKKAAKK
;
A
#
# COMPACT_ATOMS: atom_id res chain seq x y z
N MET A 1 -8.21 6.37 -24.93
CA MET A 1 -8.55 5.02 -24.45
C MET A 1 -10.05 4.83 -24.43
N ARG A 2 -10.59 3.64 -24.16
CA ARG A 2 -12.05 3.36 -24.23
C ARG A 2 -12.54 2.90 -22.86
N ASP A 3 -13.83 3.03 -22.61
CA ASP A 3 -14.47 2.48 -21.41
C ASP A 3 -14.22 0.96 -21.33
N GLY A 4 -13.89 0.47 -20.15
CA GLY A 4 -13.50 -0.91 -19.90
C GLY A 4 -12.03 -1.26 -20.16
N ASP A 5 -11.23 -0.32 -20.70
CA ASP A 5 -9.78 -0.54 -20.84
C ASP A 5 -9.14 -0.57 -19.45
N ILE A 6 -8.32 -1.61 -19.20
CA ILE A 6 -7.50 -1.72 -18.00
C ILE A 6 -6.14 -1.13 -18.31
N ILE A 7 -5.71 -0.16 -17.53
CA ILE A 7 -4.42 0.53 -17.70
C ILE A 7 -3.64 0.57 -16.39
N THR A 8 -2.32 0.69 -16.50
CA THR A 8 -1.45 1.05 -15.38
C THR A 8 -1.04 2.50 -15.52
N LEU A 9 -1.09 3.24 -14.42
CA LEU A 9 -1.01 4.70 -14.38
C LEU A 9 -0.05 5.15 -13.28
N ASP A 10 0.91 6.01 -13.64
CA ASP A 10 1.62 6.86 -12.69
C ASP A 10 0.99 8.24 -12.69
N TYR A 11 0.88 8.85 -11.52
CA TYR A 11 0.36 10.20 -11.39
C TYR A 11 0.91 10.97 -10.19
N GLU A 12 0.78 12.27 -10.25
CA GLU A 12 0.81 13.19 -9.11
C GLU A 12 -0.42 14.08 -9.15
N GLY A 13 -1.05 14.29 -7.98
CA GLY A 13 -2.20 15.16 -7.80
C GLY A 13 -1.85 16.35 -6.93
N ARG A 14 -2.12 17.56 -7.41
CA ARG A 14 -1.85 18.81 -6.69
C ARG A 14 -3.09 19.70 -6.59
N THR A 15 -3.14 20.45 -5.50
CA THR A 15 -4.14 21.51 -5.32
C THR A 15 -3.46 22.71 -4.65
N ASP A 16 -3.70 23.92 -5.13
CA ASP A 16 -3.07 25.13 -4.61
C ASP A 16 -1.51 25.06 -4.58
N GLY A 17 -0.92 24.23 -5.44
CA GLY A 17 0.52 23.97 -5.49
C GLY A 17 1.00 22.86 -4.54
N GLU A 18 0.20 22.42 -3.58
CA GLU A 18 0.52 21.36 -2.63
C GLU A 18 0.20 19.98 -3.21
N LEU A 19 1.09 19.02 -3.00
CA LEU A 19 0.88 17.62 -3.36
C LEU A 19 -0.09 16.97 -2.38
N PHE A 20 -1.18 16.36 -2.88
CA PHE A 20 -2.13 15.63 -2.04
C PHE A 20 -2.09 14.12 -2.27
N ASP A 21 -1.58 13.66 -3.43
CA ASP A 21 -1.49 12.23 -3.73
C ASP A 21 -0.50 11.96 -4.88
N THR A 22 0.23 10.84 -4.84
CA THR A 22 1.15 10.44 -5.91
C THR A 22 1.51 8.95 -5.84
N THR A 23 1.77 8.35 -7.00
CA THR A 23 2.36 7.02 -7.14
C THR A 23 3.89 7.06 -7.22
N LEU A 24 4.49 8.24 -7.23
CA LEU A 24 5.92 8.44 -7.46
C LEU A 24 6.65 8.75 -6.16
N GLU A 25 7.42 7.79 -5.65
CA GLU A 25 8.20 7.96 -4.40
C GLU A 25 9.13 9.18 -4.42
N ALA A 26 9.76 9.45 -5.57
CA ALA A 26 10.65 10.60 -5.73
C ALA A 26 9.91 11.94 -5.55
N VAL A 27 8.64 12.03 -6.00
CA VAL A 27 7.79 13.21 -5.85
C VAL A 27 7.38 13.36 -4.39
N ALA A 28 6.93 12.27 -3.75
CA ALA A 28 6.55 12.29 -2.34
C ALA A 28 7.72 12.74 -1.44
N LYS A 29 8.95 12.29 -1.73
CA LYS A 29 10.15 12.72 -1.01
C LYS A 29 10.52 14.19 -1.26
N ALA A 30 10.31 14.69 -2.47
CA ALA A 30 10.63 16.07 -2.82
C ALA A 30 9.68 17.08 -2.14
N ASP A 31 8.45 16.67 -1.89
CA ASP A 31 7.42 17.48 -1.22
C ASP A 31 7.30 17.18 0.29
N ASP A 32 8.23 16.39 0.89
CA ASP A 32 8.27 16.02 2.31
C ASP A 32 6.98 15.32 2.84
N VAL A 33 6.26 14.62 1.95
CA VAL A 33 5.04 13.85 2.28
C VAL A 33 5.24 12.33 2.14
N HIS A 34 6.49 11.89 2.10
CA HIS A 34 6.81 10.47 2.01
C HIS A 34 6.44 9.72 3.28
N GLU A 35 5.70 8.63 3.13
CA GLU A 35 5.30 7.74 4.22
C GLU A 35 6.07 6.41 4.17
N GLU A 36 6.72 6.04 5.29
CA GLU A 36 7.39 4.74 5.40
C GLU A 36 6.38 3.59 5.36
N GLY A 37 6.62 2.63 4.47
CA GLY A 37 5.73 1.48 4.29
C GLY A 37 4.60 1.69 3.30
N HIS A 38 4.41 2.89 2.77
CA HIS A 38 3.52 3.14 1.63
C HIS A 38 4.16 2.60 0.34
N LEU A 39 3.36 1.89 -0.47
CA LEU A 39 3.80 1.35 -1.75
C LEU A 39 3.59 2.40 -2.85
N TYR A 40 4.69 3.00 -3.31
CA TYR A 40 4.71 3.92 -4.44
C TYR A 40 4.90 3.14 -5.74
N GLU A 41 3.80 2.67 -6.31
CA GLU A 41 3.77 1.86 -7.53
C GLU A 41 2.68 2.36 -8.48
N PRO A 42 2.83 2.15 -9.80
CA PRO A 42 1.76 2.49 -10.74
C PRO A 42 0.45 1.80 -10.36
N ILE A 43 -0.63 2.57 -10.26
CA ILE A 43 -1.94 2.00 -9.95
C ILE A 43 -2.59 1.39 -11.20
N THR A 44 -3.36 0.34 -10.98
CA THR A 44 -4.26 -0.21 -12.00
C THR A 44 -5.61 0.45 -11.93
N VAL A 45 -6.10 0.95 -13.06
CA VAL A 45 -7.44 1.54 -13.16
C VAL A 45 -8.19 1.01 -14.38
N ILE A 46 -9.51 1.02 -14.29
CA ILE A 46 -10.42 0.66 -15.38
C ILE A 46 -11.14 1.94 -15.81
N ILE A 47 -10.96 2.30 -17.06
CA ILE A 47 -11.56 3.51 -17.63
C ILE A 47 -13.11 3.39 -17.62
N GLY A 48 -13.80 4.44 -17.15
CA GLY A 48 -15.25 4.52 -17.16
C GLY A 48 -15.97 3.83 -16.01
N GLU A 49 -15.24 3.29 -15.02
CA GLU A 49 -15.83 2.60 -13.85
C GLU A 49 -16.18 3.52 -12.67
N GLY A 50 -15.90 4.81 -12.79
CA GLY A 50 -16.16 5.76 -11.70
C GLY A 50 -15.29 5.59 -10.46
N ARG A 51 -14.15 4.91 -10.59
CA ARG A 51 -13.15 4.80 -9.52
C ARG A 51 -12.27 6.04 -9.41
N LEU A 52 -12.17 6.79 -10.49
CA LEU A 52 -11.48 8.07 -10.57
C LEU A 52 -12.48 9.21 -10.59
N VAL A 53 -12.02 10.42 -10.26
CA VAL A 53 -12.83 11.62 -10.46
C VAL A 53 -13.18 11.80 -11.93
N PRO A 54 -14.40 12.26 -12.25
CA PRO A 54 -14.90 12.27 -13.64
C PRO A 54 -13.99 12.97 -14.66
N GLY A 55 -13.37 14.08 -14.25
CA GLY A 55 -12.46 14.84 -15.10
C GLY A 55 -11.18 14.09 -15.43
N LEU A 56 -10.62 13.33 -14.47
CA LEU A 56 -9.43 12.52 -14.71
C LEU A 56 -9.76 11.33 -15.64
N ASP A 57 -10.89 10.68 -15.44
CA ASP A 57 -11.37 9.61 -16.32
C ASP A 57 -11.53 10.10 -17.77
N ALA A 58 -12.13 11.30 -17.94
CA ALA A 58 -12.27 11.94 -19.25
C ALA A 58 -10.91 12.32 -19.89
N ALA A 59 -9.95 12.76 -19.09
CA ALA A 59 -8.59 13.07 -19.55
C ALA A 59 -7.86 11.80 -19.99
N LEU A 60 -7.96 10.71 -19.23
CA LEU A 60 -7.36 9.41 -19.56
C LEU A 60 -7.91 8.82 -20.86
N LYS A 61 -9.21 9.01 -21.17
CA LYS A 61 -9.80 8.60 -22.46
C LYS A 61 -9.11 9.25 -23.66
N LYS A 62 -8.62 10.50 -23.50
CA LYS A 62 -7.93 11.27 -24.55
C LYS A 62 -6.43 11.03 -24.58
N ALA A 63 -5.86 10.49 -23.50
CA ALA A 63 -4.42 10.32 -23.35
C ALA A 63 -3.84 9.29 -24.32
N THR A 64 -2.59 9.54 -24.74
CA THR A 64 -1.75 8.60 -25.48
C THR A 64 -0.87 7.83 -24.48
N GLY A 65 -0.72 6.54 -24.68
CA GLY A 65 0.15 5.73 -23.81
C GLY A 65 1.63 6.12 -23.93
N GLY A 66 2.31 6.15 -22.79
CA GLY A 66 3.74 6.46 -22.68
C GLY A 66 4.10 7.95 -22.63
N GLU A 67 3.17 8.84 -22.88
CA GLU A 67 3.38 10.29 -22.81
C GLU A 67 2.87 10.87 -21.49
N ALA A 68 3.65 11.80 -20.93
CA ALA A 68 3.21 12.58 -19.79
C ALA A 68 2.11 13.56 -20.22
N SER A 69 1.04 13.58 -19.49
CA SER A 69 -0.13 14.46 -19.73
C SER A 69 -0.49 15.19 -18.45
N GLU A 70 -1.11 16.35 -18.61
CA GLU A 70 -1.62 17.15 -17.50
C GLU A 70 -3.12 17.44 -17.70
N ALA A 71 -3.89 17.40 -16.62
CA ALA A 71 -5.28 17.75 -16.60
C ALA A 71 -5.57 18.65 -15.40
N THR A 72 -6.18 19.81 -15.66
CA THR A 72 -6.70 20.71 -14.63
C THR A 72 -8.20 20.49 -14.52
N LEU A 73 -8.66 20.13 -13.34
CA LEU A 73 -10.03 19.74 -13.07
C LEU A 73 -10.68 20.77 -12.15
N PRO A 74 -11.74 21.46 -12.63
CA PRO A 74 -12.55 22.28 -11.75
C PRO A 74 -13.29 21.42 -10.71
N PRO A 75 -13.76 22.00 -9.60
CA PRO A 75 -14.44 21.24 -8.54
C PRO A 75 -15.55 20.32 -9.05
N ASP A 76 -16.37 20.76 -10.02
CA ASP A 76 -17.50 19.98 -10.54
C ASP A 76 -17.07 18.72 -11.30
N GLU A 77 -15.86 18.66 -11.82
CA GLU A 77 -15.27 17.52 -12.50
C GLU A 77 -14.37 16.66 -11.55
N ALA A 78 -14.26 17.09 -10.30
CA ALA A 78 -13.45 16.45 -9.26
C ALA A 78 -14.33 15.98 -8.08
N TYR A 79 -14.15 16.57 -6.90
CA TYR A 79 -14.89 16.19 -5.68
C TYR A 79 -16.14 17.06 -5.42
N GLY A 80 -16.56 17.85 -6.39
CA GLY A 80 -17.73 18.73 -6.28
C GLY A 80 -17.46 20.01 -5.52
N GLN A 81 -18.49 20.87 -5.48
CA GLN A 81 -18.45 22.12 -4.74
C GLN A 81 -18.55 21.87 -3.24
N ARG A 82 -17.96 22.77 -2.46
CA ARG A 82 -18.09 22.75 -1.00
C ARG A 82 -19.51 23.14 -0.58
N ASP A 83 -20.22 22.27 0.14
CA ASP A 83 -21.57 22.54 0.63
C ASP A 83 -21.50 23.28 1.98
N PRO A 84 -22.00 24.53 2.04
CA PRO A 84 -22.04 25.29 3.31
C PRO A 84 -22.87 24.62 4.42
N LYS A 85 -23.82 23.74 4.05
CA LYS A 85 -24.66 23.01 5.01
C LYS A 85 -23.89 21.95 5.79
N LEU A 86 -22.80 21.47 5.23
CA LEU A 86 -21.88 20.52 5.88
C LEU A 86 -20.90 21.22 6.82
N ILE A 87 -20.94 22.55 6.92
CA ILE A 87 -20.15 23.32 7.89
C ILE A 87 -21.02 23.56 9.12
N GLU A 88 -20.79 22.78 10.15
CA GLU A 88 -21.57 22.78 11.36
C GLU A 88 -20.89 23.57 12.50
N THR A 89 -21.70 24.18 13.37
CA THR A 89 -21.22 24.80 14.60
C THR A 89 -21.80 24.04 15.79
N MET A 90 -20.93 23.51 16.65
CA MET A 90 -21.31 22.81 17.85
C MET A 90 -20.76 23.46 19.11
N SER A 91 -21.28 23.04 20.28
CA SER A 91 -20.71 23.49 21.55
C SER A 91 -19.32 22.87 21.80
N ARG A 92 -18.44 23.62 22.45
CA ARG A 92 -17.12 23.13 22.86
C ARG A 92 -17.22 21.84 23.67
N LYS A 93 -18.21 21.76 24.57
CA LYS A 93 -18.46 20.55 25.39
C LYS A 93 -18.79 19.29 24.55
N ARG A 94 -19.57 19.45 23.45
CA ARG A 94 -19.87 18.33 22.52
C ARG A 94 -18.62 17.93 21.74
N PHE A 95 -17.88 18.91 21.26
CA PHE A 95 -16.63 18.70 20.53
C PHE A 95 -15.58 17.96 21.39
N ASP A 96 -15.29 18.44 22.60
CA ASP A 96 -14.30 17.83 23.49
C ASP A 96 -14.70 16.40 23.93
N ARG A 97 -16.00 16.08 23.94
CA ARG A 97 -16.48 14.71 24.18
C ARG A 97 -16.28 13.82 22.97
N ALA A 98 -16.51 14.32 21.75
CA ALA A 98 -16.37 13.56 20.51
C ALA A 98 -14.91 13.37 20.12
N CYS A 99 -14.08 14.37 20.36
CA CYS A 99 -12.66 14.40 19.99
C CYS A 99 -11.80 14.80 21.21
N PRO A 100 -11.63 13.93 22.23
CA PRO A 100 -10.89 14.26 23.45
C PRO A 100 -9.41 14.54 23.19
N ASP A 101 -8.84 13.97 22.13
CA ASP A 101 -7.42 14.08 21.78
C ASP A 101 -7.13 15.16 20.72
N ALA A 102 -8.15 15.96 20.35
CA ALA A 102 -8.00 17.02 19.35
C ALA A 102 -7.01 18.10 19.84
N LYS A 103 -6.05 18.44 18.97
CA LYS A 103 -5.02 19.45 19.24
C LYS A 103 -5.56 20.88 19.12
N GLY A 104 -6.63 21.07 18.33
CA GLY A 104 -7.37 22.33 18.24
C GLY A 104 -6.81 23.35 17.24
N TYR A 105 -5.97 22.95 16.28
CA TYR A 105 -5.53 23.84 15.19
C TYR A 105 -6.47 23.79 13.98
N SER A 106 -6.55 24.86 13.24
CA SER A 106 -7.36 24.94 12.01
C SER A 106 -6.81 23.99 10.95
N GLY A 107 -7.71 23.22 10.30
CA GLY A 107 -7.36 22.20 9.32
C GLY A 107 -7.10 20.82 9.94
N GLU A 108 -7.16 20.67 11.27
CA GLU A 108 -7.01 19.36 11.91
C GLU A 108 -8.07 18.38 11.45
N GLU A 109 -7.63 17.21 11.00
CA GLU A 109 -8.52 16.11 10.63
C GLU A 109 -9.06 15.42 11.88
N LEU A 110 -10.35 15.18 11.88
CA LEU A 110 -11.10 14.67 13.02
C LEU A 110 -12.11 13.61 12.56
N GLU A 111 -12.46 12.72 13.49
CA GLU A 111 -13.63 11.85 13.32
C GLU A 111 -14.67 12.23 14.37
N ILE A 112 -15.84 12.65 13.92
CA ILE A 112 -16.94 13.08 14.78
C ILE A 112 -18.16 12.21 14.49
N GLU A 113 -18.55 11.39 15.46
CA GLU A 113 -19.72 10.49 15.36
C GLU A 113 -19.64 9.57 14.11
N GLY A 114 -18.43 9.06 13.79
CA GLY A 114 -18.18 8.19 12.64
C GLY A 114 -18.10 8.92 11.28
N ARG A 115 -18.03 10.27 11.30
CA ARG A 115 -17.89 11.11 10.10
C ARG A 115 -16.55 11.83 10.11
N HIS A 116 -15.83 11.78 9.00
CA HIS A 116 -14.64 12.60 8.83
C HIS A 116 -15.01 14.09 8.80
N ALA A 117 -14.23 14.92 9.44
CA ALA A 117 -14.41 16.36 9.51
C ALA A 117 -13.07 17.07 9.64
N HIS A 118 -13.04 18.36 9.31
CA HIS A 118 -11.90 19.25 9.54
C HIS A 118 -12.29 20.33 10.52
N LEU A 119 -11.40 20.61 11.48
CA LEU A 119 -11.60 21.73 12.39
C LEU A 119 -11.39 23.05 11.64
N VAL A 120 -12.45 23.86 11.55
CA VAL A 120 -12.33 25.19 10.93
C VAL A 120 -11.80 26.21 11.93
N ALA A 121 -12.44 26.29 13.10
CA ALA A 121 -12.02 27.23 14.15
C ALA A 121 -12.73 26.95 15.49
N ILE A 122 -12.10 27.43 16.58
CA ILE A 122 -12.64 27.41 17.92
C ILE A 122 -12.90 28.85 18.36
N TYR A 123 -14.14 29.19 18.73
CA TYR A 123 -14.57 30.51 19.18
C TYR A 123 -15.16 30.40 20.58
N GLY A 124 -14.32 30.49 21.59
CA GLY A 124 -14.76 30.41 22.99
C GLY A 124 -15.53 29.10 23.29
N SER A 125 -16.84 29.17 23.50
CA SER A 125 -17.70 28.01 23.77
C SER A 125 -18.25 27.30 22.54
N ARG A 126 -17.90 27.72 21.34
CA ARG A 126 -18.35 27.15 20.07
C ARG A 126 -17.17 26.68 19.23
N VAL A 127 -17.38 25.59 18.51
CA VAL A 127 -16.42 25.01 17.57
C VAL A 127 -17.11 24.87 16.21
N ARG A 128 -16.47 25.35 15.18
CA ARG A 128 -16.90 25.21 13.80
C ARG A 128 -16.12 24.08 13.13
N VAL A 129 -16.82 23.11 12.60
CA VAL A 129 -16.28 21.93 11.90
C VAL A 129 -16.84 21.84 10.50
N ASP A 130 -16.06 21.31 9.58
CA ASP A 130 -16.43 21.10 8.19
C ASP A 130 -16.42 19.61 7.88
N PHE A 131 -17.57 19.08 7.47
CA PHE A 131 -17.77 17.71 7.07
C PHE A 131 -17.68 17.50 5.56
N ASN A 132 -17.34 18.53 4.80
CA ASN A 132 -17.07 18.37 3.37
C ASN A 132 -15.84 17.47 3.17
N GLN A 133 -15.81 16.79 2.02
CA GLN A 133 -14.61 16.10 1.58
C GLN A 133 -13.44 17.11 1.46
N HIS A 134 -12.24 16.70 1.85
CA HIS A 134 -11.05 17.58 1.98
C HIS A 134 -10.75 18.41 0.72
N LEU A 135 -10.97 17.83 -0.47
CA LEU A 135 -10.70 18.45 -1.77
C LEU A 135 -11.93 19.11 -2.38
N ALA A 136 -13.11 19.10 -1.71
CA ALA A 136 -14.31 19.75 -2.21
C ALA A 136 -14.12 21.25 -2.37
N GLY A 137 -14.55 21.78 -3.50
CA GLY A 137 -14.43 23.21 -3.86
C GLY A 137 -13.04 23.63 -4.33
N LYS A 138 -12.09 22.70 -4.44
CA LYS A 138 -10.73 22.98 -4.92
C LYS A 138 -10.55 22.58 -6.38
N GLU A 139 -9.73 23.32 -7.11
CA GLU A 139 -9.22 22.93 -8.41
C GLU A 139 -8.09 21.92 -8.23
N LEU A 140 -8.12 20.83 -9.00
CA LEU A 140 -7.11 19.80 -8.94
C LEU A 140 -6.30 19.75 -10.22
N ILE A 141 -5.00 19.61 -10.10
CA ILE A 141 -4.08 19.43 -11.21
C ILE A 141 -3.48 18.03 -11.10
N PHE A 142 -3.76 17.20 -12.11
CA PHE A 142 -3.15 15.88 -12.23
C PHE A 142 -2.13 15.88 -13.35
N LYS A 143 -0.89 15.49 -13.02
CA LYS A 143 0.09 15.07 -14.01
C LYS A 143 0.16 13.56 -13.99
N PHE A 144 0.02 12.95 -15.14
CA PHE A 144 -0.06 11.50 -15.22
C PHE A 144 0.60 10.94 -16.47
N THR A 145 1.04 9.68 -16.37
CA THR A 145 1.60 8.92 -17.47
C THR A 145 0.97 7.53 -17.50
N VAL A 146 0.30 7.20 -18.59
CA VAL A 146 -0.21 5.84 -18.79
C VAL A 146 0.97 4.94 -19.16
N LYS A 147 1.38 4.08 -18.24
CA LYS A 147 2.53 3.17 -18.42
C LYS A 147 2.23 2.08 -19.42
N SER A 148 1.08 1.44 -19.29
CA SER A 148 0.68 0.36 -20.18
C SER A 148 -0.84 0.20 -20.25
N LYS A 149 -1.30 -0.37 -21.37
CA LYS A 149 -2.64 -0.90 -21.52
C LYS A 149 -2.58 -2.42 -21.39
N VAL A 150 -3.32 -2.96 -20.44
CA VAL A 150 -3.31 -4.40 -20.15
C VAL A 150 -4.25 -5.11 -21.12
N THR A 151 -3.69 -5.90 -22.03
CA THR A 151 -4.47 -6.61 -23.08
C THR A 151 -4.45 -8.12 -22.94
N LYS A 152 -3.35 -8.71 -22.42
CA LYS A 152 -3.21 -10.15 -22.24
C LYS A 152 -4.09 -10.64 -21.10
N ALA A 153 -4.67 -11.82 -21.25
CA ALA A 153 -5.62 -12.37 -20.28
C ALA A 153 -4.99 -12.65 -18.91
N ASP A 154 -3.77 -13.21 -18.88
CA ASP A 154 -2.99 -13.40 -17.65
C ASP A 154 -2.66 -12.10 -16.95
N ALA A 155 -2.16 -11.14 -17.71
CA ALA A 155 -1.85 -9.81 -17.18
C ALA A 155 -3.11 -9.07 -16.65
N LYS A 156 -4.29 -9.29 -17.25
CA LYS A 156 -5.54 -8.74 -16.73
C LYS A 156 -5.88 -9.31 -15.36
N VAL A 157 -5.67 -10.61 -15.15
CA VAL A 157 -5.91 -11.23 -13.85
C VAL A 157 -4.99 -10.63 -12.79
N VAL A 158 -3.69 -10.49 -13.09
CA VAL A 158 -2.71 -9.84 -12.19
C VAL A 158 -3.10 -8.39 -11.90
N ALA A 159 -3.44 -7.63 -12.94
CA ALA A 159 -3.81 -6.22 -12.80
C ALA A 159 -5.07 -6.03 -11.95
N LEU A 160 -6.10 -6.87 -12.15
CA LEU A 160 -7.33 -6.82 -11.35
C LEU A 160 -7.10 -7.28 -9.90
N PHE A 161 -6.20 -8.24 -9.69
CA PHE A 161 -5.79 -8.65 -8.36
C PHE A 161 -5.12 -7.47 -7.62
N ASN A 162 -4.12 -6.84 -8.24
CA ASN A 162 -3.38 -5.73 -7.65
C ASN A 162 -4.25 -4.48 -7.45
N MET A 163 -5.26 -4.27 -8.30
CA MET A 163 -6.22 -3.17 -8.13
C MET A 163 -7.02 -3.28 -6.83
N GLU A 164 -7.35 -4.50 -6.39
CA GLU A 164 -8.18 -4.74 -5.19
C GLU A 164 -7.34 -5.06 -3.95
N TYR A 165 -6.10 -5.55 -4.15
CA TYR A 165 -5.19 -5.92 -3.09
C TYR A 165 -3.74 -5.68 -3.49
N GLN A 166 -3.17 -4.59 -2.99
CA GLN A 166 -1.77 -4.25 -3.20
C GLN A 166 -0.89 -5.03 -2.22
N SER A 167 -0.34 -6.13 -2.68
CA SER A 167 0.56 -6.96 -1.87
C SER A 167 2.04 -6.55 -1.97
N GLY A 168 2.40 -5.77 -2.98
CA GLY A 168 3.79 -5.53 -3.37
C GLY A 168 4.45 -6.69 -4.11
N GLU A 169 3.70 -7.79 -4.33
CA GLU A 169 4.13 -8.97 -5.08
C GLU A 169 2.99 -9.44 -5.98
N ASP A 170 3.32 -9.73 -7.24
CA ASP A 170 2.34 -10.24 -8.20
C ASP A 170 1.98 -11.70 -7.91
N PRO A 171 0.71 -12.10 -8.05
CA PRO A 171 0.32 -13.51 -8.03
C PRO A 171 0.81 -14.22 -9.30
N GLU A 172 1.15 -15.50 -9.19
CA GLU A 172 1.40 -16.34 -10.36
C GLU A 172 0.07 -16.81 -10.95
N VAL A 173 -0.12 -16.59 -12.26
CA VAL A 173 -1.37 -16.90 -12.93
C VAL A 173 -1.16 -17.94 -14.03
N ALA A 174 -1.88 -19.06 -13.94
CA ALA A 174 -1.95 -20.08 -14.98
C ALA A 174 -3.38 -20.17 -15.54
N LEU A 175 -3.53 -19.86 -16.85
CA LEU A 175 -4.82 -19.91 -17.53
C LEU A 175 -4.94 -21.19 -18.36
N LYS A 176 -6.09 -21.88 -18.23
CA LYS A 176 -6.47 -23.06 -19.05
C LYS A 176 -7.87 -22.81 -19.62
N GLY A 177 -7.93 -22.20 -20.80
CA GLY A 177 -9.21 -21.75 -21.37
C GLY A 177 -9.85 -20.67 -20.50
N LYS A 178 -11.02 -20.97 -19.92
CA LYS A 178 -11.76 -20.07 -19.02
C LYS A 178 -11.55 -20.37 -17.53
N HIS A 179 -10.55 -21.18 -17.19
CA HIS A 179 -10.20 -21.52 -15.83
C HIS A 179 -8.89 -20.83 -15.45
N ALA A 180 -8.90 -20.11 -14.35
CA ALA A 180 -7.72 -19.44 -13.79
C ALA A 180 -7.28 -20.12 -12.50
N GLU A 181 -6.01 -20.53 -12.45
CA GLU A 181 -5.32 -20.93 -11.24
C GLU A 181 -4.38 -19.80 -10.82
N ILE A 182 -4.64 -19.23 -9.65
CA ILE A 182 -3.95 -18.05 -9.14
C ILE A 182 -3.20 -18.46 -7.88
N THR A 183 -1.88 -18.62 -7.97
CA THR A 183 -1.03 -18.88 -6.82
C THR A 183 -0.78 -17.57 -6.09
N LEU A 184 -1.22 -17.51 -4.83
CA LEU A 184 -1.15 -16.32 -4.01
C LEU A 184 0.26 -16.08 -3.48
N PRO A 185 0.73 -14.82 -3.41
CA PRO A 185 1.94 -14.46 -2.69
C PRO A 185 1.89 -14.89 -1.21
N ASP A 186 3.04 -15.17 -0.64
CA ASP A 186 3.15 -15.64 0.75
C ASP A 186 2.51 -14.69 1.76
N ARG A 187 2.55 -13.40 1.49
CA ARG A 187 1.93 -12.37 2.31
C ARG A 187 0.41 -12.56 2.48
N CYS A 188 -0.29 -13.10 1.48
CA CYS A 188 -1.74 -13.31 1.54
C CYS A 188 -2.15 -14.31 2.62
N LYS A 189 -1.28 -15.27 2.99
CA LYS A 189 -1.61 -16.41 3.84
C LYS A 189 -2.20 -16.03 5.20
N PHE A 190 -1.73 -14.93 5.77
CA PHE A 190 -2.11 -14.51 7.12
C PHE A 190 -2.53 -13.03 7.20
N ASP A 191 -2.70 -12.36 6.05
CA ASP A 191 -3.09 -10.96 6.00
C ASP A 191 -4.61 -10.81 6.10
N PRO A 192 -5.15 -10.20 7.18
CA PRO A 192 -6.57 -9.92 7.29
C PRO A 192 -7.12 -9.07 6.13
N ALA A 193 -6.29 -8.18 5.55
CA ALA A 193 -6.68 -7.34 4.43
C ALA A 193 -6.97 -8.19 3.18
N TRP A 194 -6.22 -9.28 2.94
CA TRP A 194 -6.51 -10.23 1.88
C TRP A 194 -7.89 -10.89 2.03
N PHE A 195 -8.27 -11.29 3.23
CA PHE A 195 -9.58 -11.90 3.46
C PHE A 195 -10.73 -10.96 3.11
N GLN A 196 -10.56 -9.67 3.34
CA GLN A 196 -11.54 -8.65 2.95
C GLN A 196 -11.48 -8.36 1.43
N ALA A 197 -10.28 -8.28 0.86
CA ALA A 197 -10.08 -8.00 -0.56
C ALA A 197 -10.52 -9.16 -1.47
N LYS A 198 -10.41 -10.41 -1.02
CA LYS A 198 -10.71 -11.62 -1.81
C LYS A 198 -12.05 -11.57 -2.54
N TYR A 199 -13.10 -11.10 -1.85
CA TYR A 199 -14.42 -10.96 -2.47
C TYR A 199 -14.39 -9.93 -3.61
N ARG A 200 -13.72 -8.78 -3.41
CA ARG A 200 -13.60 -7.74 -4.43
C ARG A 200 -12.80 -8.22 -5.62
N VAL A 201 -11.69 -8.95 -5.40
CA VAL A 201 -10.89 -9.57 -6.45
C VAL A 201 -11.74 -10.52 -7.29
N VAL A 202 -12.51 -11.42 -6.66
CA VAL A 202 -13.40 -12.34 -7.37
C VAL A 202 -14.46 -11.58 -8.17
N ALA A 203 -15.06 -10.54 -7.58
CA ALA A 203 -16.05 -9.72 -8.26
C ALA A 203 -15.47 -8.99 -9.48
N ALA A 204 -14.26 -8.41 -9.34
CA ALA A 204 -13.55 -7.74 -10.42
C ALA A 204 -13.20 -8.72 -11.56
N LEU A 205 -12.66 -9.91 -11.22
CA LEU A 205 -12.33 -10.94 -12.21
C LEU A 205 -13.56 -11.39 -12.99
N ARG A 206 -14.68 -11.66 -12.31
CA ARG A 206 -15.94 -12.06 -12.97
C ARG A 206 -16.53 -10.98 -13.86
N LYS A 207 -16.35 -9.71 -13.49
CA LYS A 207 -16.90 -8.57 -14.24
C LYS A 207 -16.08 -8.26 -15.50
N HIS A 208 -14.75 -8.39 -15.43
CA HIS A 208 -13.83 -7.87 -16.46
C HIS A 208 -13.09 -8.95 -17.24
N THR A 209 -13.38 -10.22 -16.97
CA THR A 209 -12.83 -11.35 -17.71
C THR A 209 -13.92 -12.36 -18.05
N ASP A 210 -13.64 -13.24 -19.03
CA ASP A 210 -14.56 -14.31 -19.43
C ASP A 210 -14.32 -15.61 -18.62
N LEU A 211 -13.74 -15.49 -17.41
CA LEU A 211 -13.42 -16.66 -16.57
C LEU A 211 -14.70 -17.29 -16.00
N GLU A 212 -14.81 -18.60 -16.13
CA GLU A 212 -15.89 -19.42 -15.57
C GLU A 212 -15.50 -19.99 -14.20
N GLU A 213 -14.21 -20.27 -14.00
CA GLU A 213 -13.69 -20.81 -12.75
C GLU A 213 -12.43 -20.04 -12.31
N ILE A 214 -12.37 -19.72 -11.01
CA ILE A 214 -11.25 -19.01 -10.38
C ILE A 214 -10.82 -19.83 -9.17
N MET A 215 -9.58 -20.35 -9.21
CA MET A 215 -8.97 -21.06 -8.09
C MET A 215 -7.86 -20.21 -7.47
N PHE A 216 -7.87 -20.05 -6.16
CA PHE A 216 -6.76 -19.50 -5.42
C PHE A 216 -5.98 -20.64 -4.77
N VAL A 217 -4.67 -20.65 -5.00
CA VAL A 217 -3.76 -21.67 -4.48
C VAL A 217 -2.85 -21.03 -3.43
N GLU A 218 -2.86 -21.60 -2.24
CA GLU A 218 -1.93 -21.26 -1.16
C GLU A 218 -1.08 -22.51 -0.88
N SER A 219 0.25 -22.37 -0.94
CA SER A 219 1.17 -23.45 -0.63
C SER A 219 1.82 -23.25 0.74
N TYR A 220 1.75 -24.25 1.58
CA TYR A 220 2.39 -24.25 2.89
C TYR A 220 3.50 -25.30 2.91
N GLU A 221 4.76 -24.87 3.12
CA GLU A 221 5.84 -25.82 3.27
C GLU A 221 5.67 -26.62 4.58
N GLY A 222 5.72 -27.95 4.48
CA GLY A 222 5.77 -28.78 5.67
C GLY A 222 7.08 -28.56 6.43
N THR A 223 7.03 -28.68 7.76
CA THR A 223 8.24 -28.67 8.58
C THR A 223 9.15 -29.81 8.14
N LYS A 224 10.29 -29.49 7.51
CA LYS A 224 11.33 -30.49 7.23
C LYS A 224 11.74 -31.05 8.59
N PRO A 225 11.72 -32.40 8.80
CA PRO A 225 12.20 -32.96 10.04
C PRO A 225 13.65 -32.53 10.22
N GLU A 226 13.96 -31.91 11.37
CA GLU A 226 15.36 -31.56 11.70
C GLU A 226 16.25 -32.77 11.44
N PRO A 227 17.39 -32.61 10.75
CA PRO A 227 18.31 -33.72 10.54
C PRO A 227 18.68 -34.27 11.93
N LYS A 228 18.29 -35.52 12.20
CA LYS A 228 18.62 -36.21 13.43
C LYS A 228 20.12 -36.07 13.62
N LYS A 229 20.57 -35.28 14.61
CA LYS A 229 21.97 -35.21 15.01
C LYS A 229 22.41 -36.62 15.30
N GLU A 230 23.19 -37.23 14.39
CA GLU A 230 23.83 -38.51 14.63
C GLU A 230 24.62 -38.41 15.94
N LYS A 231 24.19 -39.18 16.94
CA LYS A 231 24.93 -39.33 18.20
C LYS A 231 26.30 -39.92 17.85
N LYS A 232 27.34 -39.09 17.79
CA LYS A 232 28.72 -39.53 17.66
C LYS A 232 28.96 -40.54 18.78
N LYS A 233 29.18 -41.81 18.40
CA LYS A 233 29.62 -42.88 19.33
C LYS A 233 30.89 -42.43 20.02
N PRO A 234 31.01 -42.58 21.36
CA PRO A 234 32.22 -42.19 22.08
C PRO A 234 33.43 -42.98 21.58
N ALA A 235 34.47 -42.30 21.12
CA ALA A 235 35.71 -42.89 20.70
C ALA A 235 36.39 -43.62 21.90
N LYS A 236 36.61 -44.90 21.78
CA LYS A 236 37.38 -45.74 22.73
C LYS A 236 38.79 -45.18 22.89
N LYS A 237 39.11 -44.61 24.06
CA LYS A 237 40.43 -44.22 24.44
C LYS A 237 41.30 -45.49 24.54
N LYS A 238 42.25 -45.71 23.62
CA LYS A 238 43.35 -46.64 23.76
C LYS A 238 44.38 -46.07 24.73
N ALA A 239 44.50 -46.72 25.86
CA ALA A 239 45.58 -46.47 26.81
C ALA A 239 46.96 -46.83 26.17
N LYS A 240 47.90 -45.87 26.17
CA LYS A 240 49.30 -46.15 25.98
C LYS A 240 50.03 -45.76 27.24
N LYS A 241 50.69 -46.83 27.84
CA LYS A 241 51.58 -46.82 29.04
C LYS A 241 52.83 -45.99 28.78
N ALA A 242 53.20 -45.31 29.81
CA ALA A 242 54.44 -44.91 30.41
C ALA A 242 55.82 -45.16 29.75
N ALA A 243 56.61 -44.12 29.78
CA ALA A 243 58.04 -44.10 30.25
C ALA A 243 58.50 -42.64 30.14
N GLY A 244 58.80 -41.89 31.10
CA GLY A 244 59.90 -42.01 32.03
C GLY A 244 61.02 -41.03 31.65
N LYS A 245 61.23 -40.06 32.46
CA LYS A 245 62.52 -39.44 32.86
C LYS A 245 62.71 -37.93 32.66
N LYS A 246 62.77 -37.28 33.79
CA LYS A 246 63.82 -36.37 34.28
C LYS A 246 63.85 -34.92 33.87
N ARG A 247 63.56 -34.11 34.89
CA ARG A 247 64.34 -32.98 35.45
C ARG A 247 65.00 -31.99 34.49
N ALA A 248 64.59 -30.74 34.63
CA ALA A 248 65.40 -29.62 35.12
C ALA A 248 64.63 -28.31 35.16
N ALA A 249 64.57 -27.68 36.31
CA ALA A 249 64.25 -26.30 36.55
C ALA A 249 65.56 -25.49 36.56
N PRO A 250 65.54 -24.19 36.84
CA PRO A 250 64.80 -23.03 36.40
C PRO A 250 65.74 -21.91 35.89
N LYS A 251 65.25 -20.82 35.33
CA LYS A 251 65.90 -19.50 35.53
C LYS A 251 64.90 -18.32 35.28
N LYS A 252 64.85 -17.56 36.32
CA LYS A 252 64.33 -16.17 36.37
C LYS A 252 65.10 -15.22 35.47
N LYS A 253 64.44 -14.16 34.97
CA LYS A 253 64.79 -12.71 35.07
C LYS A 253 63.81 -11.95 34.23
N LYS A 254 63.03 -11.09 34.87
CA LYS A 254 63.19 -9.65 35.17
C LYS A 254 63.03 -8.73 33.98
N ALA A 255 61.95 -8.00 34.09
CA ALA A 255 61.90 -6.54 34.12
C ALA A 255 62.44 -5.81 32.85
N ALA A 256 61.84 -4.80 32.29
CA ALA A 256 61.27 -3.58 32.79
C ALA A 256 60.78 -2.71 31.61
N LYS A 257 59.78 -1.90 31.90
CA LYS A 257 59.62 -0.47 31.53
C LYS A 257 60.01 0.00 30.10
N LYS A 258 59.06 0.43 29.32
CA LYS A 258 58.75 1.88 29.24
C LYS A 258 57.35 2.03 28.66
#